data_35cc1728038845da151cc8732bdc9ddd
#
_entry.id   35cc1728038845da151cc8732bdc9ddd
#
_cell.length_a   1.000
_cell.length_b   1.000
_cell.length_c   1.000
_cell.angle_alpha   90.00
_cell.angle_beta   90.00
_cell.angle_gamma   90.00
#
_symmetry.space_group_name_H-M   'P 1'
#
loop_
_entity.id
_entity.type
_entity.pdbx_description
1 polymer ?
#
loop_
_entity_poly.entity_id
_entity_poly.type
_entity_poly.pdbx_seq_one_letter_code
_entity_poly.pdbx_strand_id
1 'polypeptide(L)'
;VSESSTGAAAAEAVTQAAAATGNWRRAGVAGAAIGVIAAGAAAGVAIERLTVGRGMRKKARLALDASGPYGSLRGMPGTAYADDGTELSYEVEEVEADSAQAPRRRRLFGRRAPAPVTVVFSHGYCLNQDSWHFQRAALRGVVRAVYWDQRSHGRSGRGADQVDRKAPVSIDQLGRDLKAVIDAAAPEGPIILVGHSMGGMTSMALADQFPELIRERVVGVALVGTSSGRLGEVNFGLPVAGMNAVRRVLPGVLRALGSQAELVERGRRATADLFAGVIKRYSFSRKDVDPAIARFAERMIEATPIDVVAEFYPAFAEHEKADALEHFAGLPVLVLAGDKDLVTPSEHSEAIADRLPEAELVLVPDAGHLVMLEHPEVVTDRLADLLVRAVEEARSAAL
;
A
#
# COMPACT_ATOMS: atom_id res chain seq x y z
N VAL A 1 13.97 -42.78 7.72
CA VAL A 1 12.56 -43.18 7.89
C VAL A 1 12.11 -42.81 9.33
N SER A 2 11.87 -41.56 9.68
CA SER A 2 11.26 -41.21 11.00
C SER A 2 10.74 -39.77 11.10
N GLU A 3 10.60 -39.03 10.01
CA GLU A 3 10.11 -37.62 10.09
C GLU A 3 8.62 -37.38 9.72
N SER A 4 7.89 -38.42 9.32
CA SER A 4 6.48 -38.28 8.96
C SER A 4 5.48 -38.51 10.11
N SER A 5 5.92 -38.92 11.30
CA SER A 5 5.02 -39.26 12.41
C SER A 5 4.72 -38.11 13.37
N THR A 6 5.56 -37.07 13.43
CA THR A 6 5.40 -35.95 14.36
C THR A 6 4.36 -34.92 13.90
N GLY A 7 4.20 -34.73 12.58
CA GLY A 7 3.19 -33.83 12.01
C GLY A 7 1.75 -34.32 12.18
N ALA A 8 1.54 -35.63 12.06
CA ALA A 8 0.23 -36.24 12.23
C ALA A 8 -0.24 -36.22 13.70
N ALA A 9 0.66 -36.44 14.64
CA ALA A 9 0.36 -36.40 16.07
C ALA A 9 0.00 -34.98 16.57
N ALA A 10 0.63 -33.94 16.01
CA ALA A 10 0.29 -32.56 16.36
C ALA A 10 -1.09 -32.15 15.81
N ALA A 11 -1.44 -32.58 14.60
CA ALA A 11 -2.75 -32.35 14.02
C ALA A 11 -3.89 -33.08 14.76
N GLU A 12 -3.64 -34.30 15.21
CA GLU A 12 -4.60 -35.05 16.03
C GLU A 12 -4.79 -34.46 17.43
N ALA A 13 -3.74 -33.97 18.08
CA ALA A 13 -3.82 -33.32 19.38
C ALA A 13 -4.63 -32.01 19.34
N VAL A 14 -4.52 -31.22 18.27
CA VAL A 14 -5.31 -30.01 18.05
C VAL A 14 -6.79 -30.34 17.79
N THR A 15 -7.07 -31.43 17.07
CA THR A 15 -8.44 -31.88 16.79
C THR A 15 -9.12 -32.45 18.05
N GLN A 16 -8.38 -33.14 18.90
CA GLN A 16 -8.92 -33.68 20.18
C GLN A 16 -9.16 -32.58 21.23
N ALA A 17 -8.27 -31.56 21.31
CA ALA A 17 -8.46 -30.41 22.19
C ALA A 17 -9.68 -29.56 21.78
N ALA A 18 -9.96 -29.44 20.48
CA ALA A 18 -11.14 -28.74 19.97
C ALA A 18 -12.46 -29.49 20.24
N ALA A 19 -12.45 -30.83 20.30
CA ALA A 19 -13.62 -31.64 20.56
C ALA A 19 -14.05 -31.63 22.06
N ALA A 20 -13.10 -31.36 22.98
CA ALA A 20 -13.36 -31.41 24.42
C ALA A 20 -14.07 -30.20 25.03
N THR A 21 -14.21 -29.08 24.27
CA THR A 21 -14.69 -27.80 24.86
C THR A 21 -16.09 -27.35 24.42
N GLY A 22 -16.87 -28.11 23.68
CA GLY A 22 -18.28 -27.78 23.33
C GLY A 22 -18.53 -26.42 22.63
N ASN A 23 -17.51 -25.60 22.44
CA ASN A 23 -17.57 -24.25 21.91
C ASN A 23 -16.87 -24.12 20.55
N TRP A 24 -16.72 -25.21 19.86
CA TRP A 24 -15.90 -25.35 18.67
C TRP A 24 -16.36 -24.53 17.45
N ARG A 25 -17.64 -24.12 17.40
CA ARG A 25 -18.10 -23.23 16.31
C ARG A 25 -17.48 -21.83 16.37
N ARG A 26 -17.19 -21.31 17.57
CA ARG A 26 -16.57 -19.98 17.74
C ARG A 26 -15.05 -20.00 17.68
N ALA A 27 -14.45 -21.07 18.20
CA ALA A 27 -12.99 -21.28 18.14
C ALA A 27 -12.53 -21.75 16.75
N GLY A 28 -13.35 -22.51 16.03
CA GLY A 28 -13.04 -23.04 14.71
C GLY A 28 -12.92 -21.98 13.62
N VAL A 29 -13.71 -20.90 13.69
CA VAL A 29 -13.67 -19.81 12.70
C VAL A 29 -12.43 -18.95 12.88
N ALA A 30 -12.06 -18.62 14.11
CA ALA A 30 -10.81 -17.87 14.38
C ALA A 30 -9.57 -18.73 14.08
N GLY A 31 -9.60 -20.03 14.40
CA GLY A 31 -8.53 -20.97 14.09
C GLY A 31 -8.37 -21.25 12.58
N ALA A 32 -9.49 -21.30 11.83
CA ALA A 32 -9.45 -21.52 10.39
C ALA A 32 -8.94 -20.28 9.62
N ALA A 33 -9.27 -19.07 10.08
CA ALA A 33 -8.77 -17.82 9.49
C ALA A 33 -7.26 -17.68 9.64
N ILE A 34 -6.76 -17.96 10.84
CA ILE A 34 -5.33 -17.99 11.13
C ILE A 34 -4.67 -19.15 10.38
N GLY A 35 -5.34 -20.29 10.27
CA GLY A 35 -4.85 -21.48 9.59
C GLY A 35 -4.74 -21.34 8.07
N VAL A 36 -5.65 -20.62 7.42
CA VAL A 36 -5.66 -20.46 5.96
C VAL A 36 -4.59 -19.45 5.51
N ILE A 37 -4.38 -18.37 6.26
CA ILE A 37 -3.28 -17.42 6.01
C ILE A 37 -1.93 -18.04 6.42
N ALA A 38 -1.92 -18.88 7.47
CA ALA A 38 -0.73 -19.51 8.02
C ALA A 38 -0.32 -20.83 7.35
N ALA A 39 -1.26 -21.57 6.73
CA ALA A 39 -0.97 -22.90 6.17
C ALA A 39 0.01 -22.87 5.00
N GLY A 40 0.10 -21.75 4.26
CA GLY A 40 1.11 -21.56 3.22
C GLY A 40 2.51 -21.20 3.76
N ALA A 41 2.60 -20.57 4.93
CA ALA A 41 3.84 -20.07 5.52
C ALA A 41 4.31 -20.87 6.75
N ALA A 42 3.43 -21.65 7.37
CA ALA A 42 3.64 -22.15 8.74
C ALA A 42 4.51 -23.41 8.88
N ALA A 43 4.67 -24.22 7.83
CA ALA A 43 5.43 -25.46 7.97
C ALA A 43 6.93 -25.26 8.18
N GLY A 44 7.52 -24.16 7.71
CA GLY A 44 8.94 -23.88 7.86
C GLY A 44 9.32 -22.95 9.02
N VAL A 45 8.44 -22.04 9.41
CA VAL A 45 8.75 -20.94 10.34
C VAL A 45 8.31 -21.24 11.79
N ALA A 46 7.30 -22.10 11.96
CA ALA A 46 6.74 -22.39 13.28
C ALA A 46 7.72 -23.12 14.22
N ILE A 47 8.59 -23.98 13.68
CA ILE A 47 9.50 -24.82 14.49
C ILE A 47 10.68 -23.99 15.05
N GLU A 48 11.19 -23.05 14.29
CA GLU A 48 12.33 -22.22 14.71
C GLU A 48 11.95 -21.15 15.77
N ARG A 49 10.67 -20.76 15.82
CA ARG A 49 10.17 -19.68 16.70
C ARG A 49 9.60 -20.14 18.04
N LEU A 50 9.30 -21.40 18.21
CA LEU A 50 8.83 -21.96 19.50
C LEU A 50 9.93 -22.00 20.58
N THR A 51 11.20 -21.88 20.19
CA THR A 51 12.35 -21.99 21.07
C THR A 51 12.86 -20.67 21.67
N VAL A 52 12.46 -19.51 21.12
CA VAL A 52 12.87 -18.20 21.65
C VAL A 52 11.76 -17.62 22.53
N GLY A 53 12.06 -17.41 23.80
CA GLY A 53 11.10 -16.98 24.80
C GLY A 53 10.36 -15.66 24.44
N ARG A 54 9.05 -15.62 24.67
CA ARG A 54 8.17 -14.47 24.39
C ARG A 54 8.69 -13.14 24.95
N GLY A 55 9.39 -13.19 26.11
CA GLY A 55 9.97 -12.01 26.73
C GLY A 55 11.13 -11.39 25.94
N MET A 56 11.99 -12.23 25.33
CA MET A 56 13.08 -11.72 24.49
C MET A 56 12.55 -11.09 23.19
N ARG A 57 11.53 -11.68 22.57
CA ARG A 57 10.89 -11.13 21.37
C ARG A 57 10.24 -9.78 21.63
N LYS A 58 9.53 -9.64 22.76
CA LYS A 58 8.96 -8.36 23.17
C LYS A 58 10.03 -7.28 23.39
N LYS A 59 11.15 -7.63 24.05
CA LYS A 59 12.28 -6.72 24.25
C LYS A 59 12.93 -6.32 22.93
N ALA A 60 13.12 -7.27 22.01
CA ALA A 60 13.68 -7.00 20.68
C ALA A 60 12.76 -6.06 19.86
N ARG A 61 11.45 -6.27 19.87
CA ARG A 61 10.48 -5.37 19.21
C ARG A 61 10.55 -3.95 19.79
N LEU A 62 10.56 -3.80 21.11
CA LEU A 62 10.67 -2.50 21.75
C LEU A 62 11.99 -1.79 21.42
N ALA A 63 13.09 -2.54 21.32
CA ALA A 63 14.36 -1.99 20.88
C ALA A 63 14.33 -1.52 19.44
N LEU A 64 13.71 -2.28 18.53
CA LEU A 64 13.52 -1.90 17.12
C LEU A 64 12.57 -0.70 16.97
N ASP A 65 11.51 -0.63 17.78
CA ASP A 65 10.61 0.54 17.80
C ASP A 65 11.34 1.82 18.23
N ALA A 66 12.37 1.70 19.07
CA ALA A 66 13.19 2.82 19.55
C ALA A 66 14.38 3.14 18.62
N SER A 67 14.75 2.25 17.71
CA SER A 67 16.02 2.31 16.96
C SER A 67 16.01 3.17 15.71
N GLY A 68 14.85 3.65 15.24
CA GLY A 68 14.80 4.36 13.98
C GLY A 68 13.84 5.54 13.94
N PRO A 69 14.20 6.64 13.26
CA PRO A 69 13.34 7.79 13.04
C PRO A 69 12.28 7.54 11.94
N TYR A 70 12.12 6.29 11.46
CA TYR A 70 11.21 5.97 10.37
C TYR A 70 9.77 6.36 10.70
N GLY A 71 9.11 7.06 9.75
CA GLY A 71 7.76 7.57 9.92
C GLY A 71 7.68 8.84 10.81
N SER A 72 8.81 9.52 11.08
CA SER A 72 8.84 10.74 11.90
C SER A 72 8.80 12.04 11.07
N LEU A 73 8.98 11.96 9.75
CA LEU A 73 8.94 13.14 8.88
C LEU A 73 7.52 13.71 8.82
N ARG A 74 7.42 15.03 8.98
CA ARG A 74 6.13 15.74 8.96
C ARG A 74 6.23 16.99 8.09
N GLY A 75 5.12 17.23 7.36
CA GLY A 75 4.87 18.47 6.63
C GLY A 75 3.80 19.32 7.30
N MET A 76 3.29 20.29 6.59
CA MET A 76 2.19 21.12 7.04
C MET A 76 0.88 20.32 6.93
N PRO A 77 0.18 20.04 8.03
CA PRO A 77 -1.02 19.21 8.01
C PRO A 77 -2.21 19.94 7.37
N GLY A 78 -3.07 19.18 6.72
CA GLY A 78 -4.34 19.63 6.21
C GLY A 78 -5.37 18.51 6.22
N THR A 79 -6.63 18.88 6.00
CA THR A 79 -7.76 17.95 5.89
C THR A 79 -8.54 18.27 4.61
N ALA A 80 -8.79 17.26 3.80
CA ALA A 80 -9.77 17.31 2.71
C ALA A 80 -11.03 16.55 3.13
N TYR A 81 -12.14 16.88 2.51
CA TYR A 81 -13.41 16.18 2.75
C TYR A 81 -13.85 15.48 1.47
N ALA A 82 -14.02 14.16 1.56
CA ALA A 82 -14.58 13.36 0.49
C ALA A 82 -16.04 13.76 0.19
N ASP A 83 -16.60 13.26 -0.91
CA ASP A 83 -17.98 13.49 -1.33
C ASP A 83 -19.03 13.01 -0.30
N ASP A 84 -18.69 12.00 0.50
CA ASP A 84 -19.49 11.46 1.59
C ASP A 84 -19.20 12.12 2.96
N GLY A 85 -18.39 13.18 2.99
CA GLY A 85 -18.00 13.91 4.20
C GLY A 85 -16.87 13.24 5.00
N THR A 86 -16.26 12.16 4.53
CA THR A 86 -15.13 11.52 5.19
C THR A 86 -13.94 12.47 5.23
N GLU A 87 -13.34 12.64 6.41
CA GLU A 87 -12.11 13.42 6.60
C GLU A 87 -10.89 12.66 6.08
N LEU A 88 -10.15 13.30 5.17
CA LEU A 88 -8.95 12.77 4.55
C LEU A 88 -7.75 13.61 5.00
N SER A 89 -6.86 13.00 5.77
CA SER A 89 -5.67 13.66 6.30
C SER A 89 -4.57 13.72 5.25
N TYR A 90 -3.96 14.88 5.09
CA TYR A 90 -2.78 15.05 4.26
C TYR A 90 -1.75 15.97 4.90
N GLU A 91 -0.53 15.92 4.38
CA GLU A 91 0.56 16.83 4.72
C GLU A 91 1.15 17.41 3.45
N VAL A 92 1.49 18.70 3.49
CA VAL A 92 2.15 19.40 2.38
C VAL A 92 3.58 19.73 2.77
N GLU A 93 4.51 19.47 1.88
CA GLU A 93 5.88 19.97 1.94
C GLU A 93 6.11 20.96 0.82
N GLU A 94 6.57 22.14 1.18
CA GLU A 94 6.86 23.21 0.23
C GLU A 94 8.33 23.17 -0.21
N VAL A 95 8.60 23.78 -1.36
CA VAL A 95 9.96 23.98 -1.85
C VAL A 95 10.68 24.96 -0.95
N GLU A 96 11.91 24.63 -0.49
CA GLU A 96 12.71 25.56 0.28
C GLU A 96 13.19 26.74 -0.59
N ALA A 97 13.17 27.95 -0.02
CA ALA A 97 13.46 29.18 -0.75
C ALA A 97 14.87 29.25 -1.36
N ASP A 98 15.82 28.51 -0.77
CA ASP A 98 17.22 28.45 -1.21
C ASP A 98 17.49 27.29 -2.20
N SER A 99 16.52 26.44 -2.48
CA SER A 99 16.67 25.36 -3.46
C SER A 99 16.77 25.95 -4.88
N ALA A 100 17.55 25.33 -5.75
CA ALA A 100 17.73 25.76 -7.15
C ALA A 100 16.39 25.80 -7.94
N GLN A 101 15.36 25.12 -7.43
CA GLN A 101 14.02 25.07 -7.99
C GLN A 101 13.04 26.04 -7.32
N ALA A 102 13.42 26.73 -6.25
CA ALA A 102 12.55 27.72 -5.63
C ALA A 102 12.14 28.75 -6.70
N PRO A 103 10.85 28.93 -6.98
CA PRO A 103 10.40 29.90 -7.96
C PRO A 103 10.88 31.28 -7.48
N ARG A 104 11.88 31.86 -8.17
CA ARG A 104 12.27 33.24 -7.96
C ARG A 104 11.03 34.08 -8.24
N ARG A 105 10.31 34.48 -7.20
CA ARG A 105 9.15 35.40 -7.28
C ARG A 105 9.63 36.78 -7.77
N ARG A 106 10.12 36.87 -8.99
CA ARG A 106 10.24 38.14 -9.67
C ARG A 106 8.88 38.51 -10.22
N ARG A 107 8.22 39.45 -9.54
CA ARG A 107 7.15 40.22 -10.13
C ARG A 107 7.71 40.95 -11.36
N LEU A 108 7.62 40.31 -12.53
CA LEU A 108 7.86 40.99 -13.79
C LEU A 108 6.45 41.25 -14.37
N PHE A 109 6.04 42.50 -14.38
CA PHE A 109 4.87 43.00 -15.08
C PHE A 109 3.50 42.39 -14.70
N GLY A 110 3.19 42.24 -13.40
CA GLY A 110 1.84 41.94 -12.96
C GLY A 110 1.31 40.52 -13.25
N ARG A 111 2.06 39.66 -13.95
CA ARG A 111 1.71 38.25 -14.13
C ARG A 111 2.11 37.45 -12.89
N ARG A 112 1.13 36.73 -12.33
CA ARG A 112 1.34 35.78 -11.24
C ARG A 112 2.32 34.71 -11.75
N ALA A 113 3.37 34.40 -10.98
CA ALA A 113 4.24 33.28 -11.32
C ALA A 113 3.39 32.01 -11.46
N PRO A 114 3.69 31.15 -12.45
CA PRO A 114 2.97 29.88 -12.59
C PRO A 114 3.06 29.08 -11.28
N ALA A 115 1.99 28.39 -10.95
CA ALA A 115 1.97 27.52 -9.76
C ALA A 115 3.03 26.42 -9.90
N PRO A 116 3.72 26.05 -8.80
CA PRO A 116 4.72 24.99 -8.85
C PRO A 116 4.07 23.64 -9.18
N VAL A 117 4.85 22.76 -9.81
CA VAL A 117 4.47 21.36 -9.96
C VAL A 117 4.32 20.74 -8.57
N THR A 118 3.22 20.01 -8.33
CA THR A 118 2.94 19.33 -7.07
C THR A 118 2.97 17.82 -7.28
N VAL A 119 3.76 17.11 -6.49
CA VAL A 119 3.79 15.65 -6.49
C VAL A 119 2.81 15.13 -5.43
N VAL A 120 1.88 14.27 -5.81
CA VAL A 120 0.87 13.69 -4.89
C VAL A 120 1.16 12.22 -4.70
N PHE A 121 1.45 11.83 -3.46
CA PHE A 121 1.84 10.47 -3.07
C PHE A 121 0.68 9.72 -2.43
N SER A 122 0.26 8.61 -3.06
CA SER A 122 -0.78 7.70 -2.59
C SER A 122 -0.14 6.37 -2.16
N HIS A 123 -0.37 5.97 -0.90
CA HIS A 123 0.20 4.75 -0.31
C HIS A 123 -0.58 3.49 -0.68
N GLY A 124 -0.02 2.32 -0.37
CA GLY A 124 -0.65 1.02 -0.54
C GLY A 124 -1.60 0.62 0.60
N TYR A 125 -2.33 -0.45 0.38
CA TYR A 125 -3.24 -1.05 1.36
C TYR A 125 -2.53 -1.44 2.65
N CYS A 126 -3.18 -1.23 3.78
CA CYS A 126 -2.64 -1.44 5.13
C CYS A 126 -1.37 -0.60 5.45
N LEU A 127 -1.06 0.39 4.64
CA LEU A 127 0.01 1.35 4.88
C LEU A 127 -0.60 2.72 5.26
N ASN A 128 0.26 3.73 5.31
CA ASN A 128 -0.11 5.13 5.44
C ASN A 128 0.94 6.00 4.72
N GLN A 129 0.79 7.31 4.75
CA GLN A 129 1.69 8.24 4.07
C GLN A 129 3.17 8.08 4.47
N ASP A 130 3.46 7.55 5.66
CA ASP A 130 4.83 7.33 6.13
C ASP A 130 5.56 6.22 5.36
N SER A 131 4.85 5.39 4.58
CA SER A 131 5.46 4.38 3.70
C SER A 131 6.41 4.99 2.66
N TRP A 132 6.24 6.27 2.34
CA TRP A 132 7.11 7.04 1.46
C TRP A 132 8.28 7.71 2.18
N HIS A 133 8.68 7.24 3.36
CA HIS A 133 9.67 7.86 4.24
C HIS A 133 10.97 8.25 3.52
N PHE A 134 11.55 7.34 2.74
CA PHE A 134 12.83 7.59 2.06
C PHE A 134 12.69 8.58 0.91
N GLN A 135 11.64 8.47 0.10
CA GLN A 135 11.33 9.38 -1.00
C GLN A 135 11.00 10.76 -0.46
N ARG A 136 10.25 10.81 0.64
CA ARG A 136 9.94 12.04 1.35
C ARG A 136 11.20 12.73 1.88
N ALA A 137 12.13 11.98 2.48
CA ALA A 137 13.40 12.52 2.96
C ALA A 137 14.25 13.08 1.82
N ALA A 138 14.31 12.40 0.68
CA ALA A 138 15.11 12.81 -0.47
C ALA A 138 14.54 14.02 -1.22
N LEU A 139 13.20 14.13 -1.30
CA LEU A 139 12.50 15.15 -2.07
C LEU A 139 12.15 16.40 -1.25
N ARG A 140 12.33 16.33 0.06
CA ARG A 140 12.00 17.42 0.99
C ARG A 140 12.73 18.71 0.64
N GLY A 141 11.97 19.81 0.52
CA GLY A 141 12.50 21.11 0.13
C GLY A 141 12.87 21.26 -1.34
N VAL A 142 12.92 20.16 -2.11
CA VAL A 142 13.28 20.15 -3.53
C VAL A 142 12.06 20.34 -4.42
N VAL A 143 10.97 19.64 -4.11
CA VAL A 143 9.69 19.73 -4.83
C VAL A 143 8.56 19.99 -3.85
N ARG A 144 7.48 20.60 -4.35
CA ARG A 144 6.24 20.66 -3.59
C ARG A 144 5.59 19.27 -3.60
N ALA A 145 5.32 18.69 -2.44
CA ALA A 145 4.78 17.35 -2.32
C ALA A 145 3.59 17.30 -1.37
N VAL A 146 2.61 16.46 -1.71
CA VAL A 146 1.45 16.13 -0.88
C VAL A 146 1.51 14.65 -0.55
N TYR A 147 1.52 14.34 0.74
CA TYR A 147 1.42 12.97 1.28
C TYR A 147 0.10 12.86 2.01
N TRP A 148 -0.74 11.89 1.64
CA TRP A 148 -2.06 11.75 2.24
C TRP A 148 -2.33 10.31 2.69
N ASP A 149 -3.19 10.18 3.66
CA ASP A 149 -3.68 8.89 4.13
C ASP A 149 -5.00 8.57 3.42
N GLN A 150 -5.10 7.45 2.74
CA GLN A 150 -6.34 7.00 2.11
C GLN A 150 -7.39 6.70 3.19
N ARG A 151 -8.69 6.77 2.86
CA ARG A 151 -9.77 6.52 3.82
C ARG A 151 -9.53 5.25 4.63
N SER A 152 -9.90 5.26 5.90
CA SER A 152 -9.74 4.16 6.86
C SER A 152 -8.29 3.78 7.18
N HIS A 153 -7.29 4.49 6.66
CA HIS A 153 -5.88 4.27 6.93
C HIS A 153 -5.25 5.50 7.60
N GLY A 154 -4.14 5.24 8.33
CA GLY A 154 -3.37 6.30 8.97
C GLY A 154 -4.22 7.20 9.87
N ARG A 155 -4.31 8.48 9.50
CA ARG A 155 -5.05 9.53 10.23
C ARG A 155 -6.37 9.93 9.54
N SER A 156 -6.67 9.35 8.39
CA SER A 156 -7.92 9.59 7.68
C SER A 156 -9.09 8.89 8.33
N GLY A 157 -10.24 9.53 8.23
CA GLY A 157 -11.51 9.01 8.72
C GLY A 157 -12.01 7.79 7.96
N ARG A 158 -13.07 7.23 8.46
CA ARG A 158 -13.82 6.13 7.87
C ARG A 158 -15.18 6.64 7.44
N GLY A 159 -15.63 6.31 6.24
CA GLY A 159 -16.93 6.74 5.72
C GLY A 159 -18.09 6.26 6.58
N ALA A 160 -19.15 7.05 6.70
CA ALA A 160 -20.32 6.67 7.48
C ALA A 160 -20.95 5.38 6.97
N ASP A 161 -21.04 5.20 5.66
CA ASP A 161 -21.59 3.98 5.04
C ASP A 161 -20.73 2.75 5.29
N GLN A 162 -19.41 2.91 5.45
CA GLN A 162 -18.51 1.84 5.87
C GLN A 162 -18.77 1.45 7.32
N VAL A 163 -18.89 2.43 8.24
CA VAL A 163 -19.19 2.19 9.65
C VAL A 163 -20.52 1.50 9.81
N ASP A 164 -21.53 1.96 9.08
CA ASP A 164 -22.87 1.39 9.08
C ASP A 164 -23.00 0.10 8.24
N ARG A 165 -21.93 -0.30 7.54
CA ARG A 165 -21.91 -1.46 6.62
C ARG A 165 -22.98 -1.41 5.53
N LYS A 166 -23.34 -0.21 5.07
CA LYS A 166 -24.36 -0.01 4.03
C LYS A 166 -23.79 -0.17 2.63
N ALA A 167 -22.54 0.24 2.43
CA ALA A 167 -21.86 0.12 1.15
C ALA A 167 -20.42 -0.41 1.35
N PRO A 168 -19.94 -1.34 0.49
CA PRO A 168 -18.54 -1.75 0.49
C PRO A 168 -17.67 -0.60 -0.01
N VAL A 169 -16.40 -0.61 0.40
CA VAL A 169 -15.37 0.25 -0.20
C VAL A 169 -15.15 -0.18 -1.64
N SER A 170 -14.93 0.80 -2.53
CA SER A 170 -14.53 0.55 -3.91
C SER A 170 -13.28 1.34 -4.26
N ILE A 171 -12.53 0.86 -5.25
CA ILE A 171 -11.39 1.62 -5.78
C ILE A 171 -11.86 2.93 -6.43
N ASP A 172 -13.08 2.97 -6.98
CA ASP A 172 -13.69 4.18 -7.51
C ASP A 172 -13.89 5.27 -6.44
N GLN A 173 -14.27 4.87 -5.22
CA GLN A 173 -14.37 5.81 -4.12
C GLN A 173 -13.00 6.41 -3.78
N LEU A 174 -11.93 5.59 -3.81
CA LEU A 174 -10.57 6.09 -3.57
C LEU A 174 -10.14 7.09 -4.66
N GLY A 175 -10.56 6.91 -5.90
CA GLY A 175 -10.34 7.87 -6.97
C GLY A 175 -11.00 9.23 -6.68
N ARG A 176 -12.24 9.24 -6.17
CA ARG A 176 -12.94 10.47 -5.74
C ARG A 176 -12.28 11.11 -4.52
N ASP A 177 -11.79 10.30 -3.58
CA ASP A 177 -11.02 10.78 -2.43
C ASP A 177 -9.74 11.49 -2.86
N LEU A 178 -8.99 10.90 -3.79
CA LEU A 178 -7.80 11.52 -4.35
C LEU A 178 -8.13 12.85 -5.04
N LYS A 179 -9.25 12.91 -5.76
CA LYS A 179 -9.75 14.17 -6.34
C LYS A 179 -9.97 15.23 -5.27
N ALA A 180 -10.64 14.89 -4.16
CA ALA A 180 -10.88 15.81 -3.05
C ALA A 180 -9.57 16.30 -2.40
N VAL A 181 -8.59 15.41 -2.24
CA VAL A 181 -7.26 15.78 -1.74
C VAL A 181 -6.54 16.72 -2.71
N ILE A 182 -6.58 16.46 -4.01
CA ILE A 182 -6.01 17.35 -5.04
C ILE A 182 -6.65 18.72 -4.99
N ASP A 183 -7.97 18.80 -4.92
CA ASP A 183 -8.71 20.06 -4.88
C ASP A 183 -8.37 20.90 -3.63
N ALA A 184 -8.15 20.23 -2.48
CA ALA A 184 -7.81 20.89 -1.23
C ALA A 184 -6.33 21.29 -1.14
N ALA A 185 -5.42 20.35 -1.49
CA ALA A 185 -3.98 20.50 -1.26
C ALA A 185 -3.23 21.09 -2.46
N ALA A 186 -3.73 20.89 -3.68
CA ALA A 186 -3.11 21.35 -4.92
C ALA A 186 -4.16 21.90 -5.91
N PRO A 187 -4.90 22.97 -5.54
CA PRO A 187 -6.03 23.49 -6.36
C PRO A 187 -5.59 24.05 -7.71
N GLU A 188 -4.34 24.47 -7.84
CA GLU A 188 -3.80 25.06 -9.05
C GLU A 188 -2.47 24.41 -9.46
N GLY A 189 -2.14 24.48 -10.74
CA GLY A 189 -0.84 24.06 -11.29
C GLY A 189 -0.76 22.60 -11.69
N PRO A 190 0.36 22.23 -12.31
CA PRO A 190 0.60 20.87 -12.78
C PRO A 190 0.79 19.88 -11.63
N ILE A 191 0.40 18.62 -11.85
CA ILE A 191 0.41 17.55 -10.87
C ILE A 191 1.18 16.34 -11.41
N ILE A 192 1.98 15.71 -10.54
CA ILE A 192 2.55 14.39 -10.80
C ILE A 192 1.93 13.43 -9.79
N LEU A 193 1.34 12.33 -10.27
CA LEU A 193 0.74 11.30 -9.45
C LEU A 193 1.78 10.20 -9.16
N VAL A 194 1.94 9.83 -7.90
CA VAL A 194 2.80 8.72 -7.48
C VAL A 194 1.97 7.78 -6.62
N GLY A 195 1.73 6.56 -7.11
CA GLY A 195 0.89 5.59 -6.42
C GLY A 195 1.60 4.24 -6.22
N HIS A 196 1.60 3.75 -4.97
CA HIS A 196 2.06 2.40 -4.65
C HIS A 196 0.87 1.47 -4.44
N SER A 197 0.88 0.30 -5.10
CA SER A 197 -0.14 -0.75 -4.91
C SER A 197 -1.56 -0.18 -5.05
N MET A 198 -2.39 -0.22 -4.01
CA MET A 198 -3.71 0.42 -3.97
C MET A 198 -3.66 1.90 -4.40
N GLY A 199 -2.59 2.63 -4.08
CA GLY A 199 -2.41 4.03 -4.50
C GLY A 199 -2.28 4.19 -6.02
N GLY A 200 -1.69 3.23 -6.71
CA GLY A 200 -1.68 3.18 -8.18
C GLY A 200 -3.07 2.90 -8.75
N MET A 201 -3.82 1.98 -8.15
CA MET A 201 -5.22 1.70 -8.50
C MET A 201 -6.10 2.94 -8.29
N THR A 202 -5.87 3.67 -7.20
CA THR A 202 -6.51 4.95 -6.89
C THR A 202 -6.26 5.99 -7.99
N SER A 203 -5.02 6.07 -8.50
CA SER A 203 -4.66 6.96 -9.61
C SER A 203 -5.37 6.58 -10.91
N MET A 204 -5.50 5.28 -11.21
CA MET A 204 -6.26 4.79 -12.35
C MET A 204 -7.77 5.09 -12.21
N ALA A 205 -8.33 4.93 -11.01
CA ALA A 205 -9.73 5.26 -10.75
C ALA A 205 -9.99 6.79 -10.82
N LEU A 206 -9.01 7.62 -10.46
CA LEU A 206 -9.07 9.06 -10.70
C LEU A 206 -9.11 9.34 -12.21
N ALA A 207 -8.26 8.69 -12.99
CA ALA A 207 -8.19 8.89 -14.44
C ALA A 207 -9.48 8.46 -15.14
N ASP A 208 -10.05 7.33 -14.75
CA ASP A 208 -11.31 6.81 -15.26
C ASP A 208 -12.48 7.78 -15.03
N GLN A 209 -12.56 8.35 -13.82
CA GLN A 209 -13.68 9.19 -13.42
C GLN A 209 -13.51 10.69 -13.77
N PHE A 210 -12.26 11.16 -13.87
CA PHE A 210 -11.91 12.56 -14.07
C PHE A 210 -10.87 12.75 -15.19
N PRO A 211 -11.13 12.26 -16.42
CA PRO A 211 -10.16 12.32 -17.53
C PRO A 211 -9.77 13.76 -17.88
N GLU A 212 -10.67 14.72 -17.65
CA GLU A 212 -10.39 16.14 -17.86
C GLU A 212 -9.28 16.65 -16.93
N LEU A 213 -9.32 16.26 -15.64
CA LEU A 213 -8.31 16.63 -14.68
C LEU A 213 -6.94 16.07 -15.11
N ILE A 214 -6.91 14.82 -15.59
CA ILE A 214 -5.67 14.21 -16.10
C ILE A 214 -5.12 15.03 -17.26
N ARG A 215 -5.93 15.27 -18.28
CA ARG A 215 -5.52 15.99 -19.49
C ARG A 215 -5.07 17.43 -19.20
N GLU A 216 -5.72 18.12 -18.26
CA GLU A 216 -5.46 19.53 -18.01
C GLU A 216 -4.33 19.77 -17.02
N ARG A 217 -4.08 18.84 -16.11
CA ARG A 217 -3.20 19.09 -14.97
C ARG A 217 -2.15 18.04 -14.69
N VAL A 218 -2.34 16.78 -15.10
CA VAL A 218 -1.36 15.73 -14.82
C VAL A 218 -0.26 15.78 -15.88
N VAL A 219 0.99 15.92 -15.42
CA VAL A 219 2.18 16.02 -16.28
C VAL A 219 3.15 14.87 -16.10
N GLY A 220 2.81 13.89 -15.25
CA GLY A 220 3.59 12.67 -15.06
C GLY A 220 2.93 11.72 -14.08
N VAL A 221 3.20 10.43 -14.23
CA VAL A 221 2.61 9.37 -13.38
C VAL A 221 3.66 8.33 -13.03
N ALA A 222 3.73 7.94 -11.75
CA ALA A 222 4.50 6.77 -11.29
C ALA A 222 3.56 5.72 -10.70
N LEU A 223 3.60 4.52 -11.25
CA LEU A 223 2.83 3.35 -10.85
C LEU A 223 3.81 2.33 -10.26
N VAL A 224 3.82 2.21 -8.94
CA VAL A 224 4.81 1.41 -8.19
C VAL A 224 4.13 0.18 -7.59
N GLY A 225 4.56 -1.04 -7.97
CA GLY A 225 4.05 -2.30 -7.43
C GLY A 225 2.52 -2.37 -7.45
N THR A 226 1.89 -2.09 -8.59
CA THR A 226 0.44 -1.98 -8.72
C THR A 226 -0.11 -2.83 -9.86
N SER A 227 -1.43 -2.81 -10.04
CA SER A 227 -2.14 -3.57 -11.05
C SER A 227 -3.25 -2.74 -11.66
N SER A 228 -3.51 -2.93 -12.94
CA SER A 228 -4.68 -2.35 -13.64
C SER A 228 -5.91 -3.25 -13.63
N GLY A 229 -5.80 -4.46 -13.06
CA GLY A 229 -6.90 -5.43 -13.00
C GLY A 229 -6.43 -6.87 -12.79
N ARG A 230 -7.34 -7.83 -12.88
CA ARG A 230 -7.07 -9.27 -12.81
C ARG A 230 -6.41 -9.76 -11.50
N LEU A 231 -6.54 -9.03 -10.41
CA LEU A 231 -5.97 -9.43 -9.11
C LEU A 231 -6.60 -10.72 -8.57
N GLY A 232 -7.81 -11.06 -8.98
CA GLY A 232 -8.43 -12.35 -8.69
C GLY A 232 -7.67 -13.56 -9.22
N GLU A 233 -6.75 -13.40 -10.17
CA GLU A 233 -5.95 -14.48 -10.76
C GLU A 233 -4.61 -14.72 -10.02
N VAL A 234 -4.17 -13.78 -9.16
CA VAL A 234 -2.90 -13.87 -8.43
C VAL A 234 -2.91 -15.05 -7.47
N ASN A 235 -1.88 -15.87 -7.52
CA ASN A 235 -1.75 -17.08 -6.68
C ASN A 235 -0.98 -16.85 -5.37
N PHE A 236 -0.44 -15.67 -5.11
CA PHE A 236 0.30 -15.31 -3.89
C PHE A 236 1.43 -16.31 -3.55
N GLY A 237 2.04 -16.92 -4.57
CA GLY A 237 3.07 -17.95 -4.40
C GLY A 237 2.54 -19.30 -3.89
N LEU A 238 1.24 -19.56 -3.94
CA LEU A 238 0.61 -20.83 -3.60
C LEU A 238 0.33 -21.69 -4.85
N PRO A 239 0.34 -23.03 -4.73
CA PRO A 239 -0.15 -23.90 -5.79
C PRO A 239 -1.61 -23.62 -6.13
N VAL A 240 -2.01 -23.76 -7.39
CA VAL A 240 -3.36 -23.44 -7.91
C VAL A 240 -4.48 -24.11 -7.07
N ALA A 241 -4.31 -25.38 -6.70
CA ALA A 241 -5.29 -26.11 -5.89
C ALA A 241 -5.47 -25.47 -4.50
N GLY A 242 -4.36 -25.05 -3.87
CA GLY A 242 -4.39 -24.37 -2.58
C GLY A 242 -5.06 -22.99 -2.68
N MET A 243 -4.76 -22.23 -3.76
CA MET A 243 -5.36 -20.94 -4.00
C MET A 243 -6.87 -21.02 -4.23
N ASN A 244 -7.35 -22.01 -4.95
CA ASN A 244 -8.79 -22.23 -5.15
C ASN A 244 -9.53 -22.52 -3.83
N ALA A 245 -8.90 -23.24 -2.90
CA ALA A 245 -9.45 -23.44 -1.57
C ALA A 245 -9.50 -22.13 -0.77
N VAL A 246 -8.42 -21.34 -0.81
CA VAL A 246 -8.35 -20.02 -0.16
C VAL A 246 -9.46 -19.10 -0.69
N ARG A 247 -9.59 -18.94 -2.00
CA ARG A 247 -10.62 -18.09 -2.63
C ARG A 247 -12.03 -18.48 -2.23
N ARG A 248 -12.31 -19.77 -2.04
CA ARG A 248 -13.63 -20.26 -1.64
C ARG A 248 -13.95 -19.97 -0.16
N VAL A 249 -12.95 -20.02 0.71
CA VAL A 249 -13.13 -19.91 2.18
C VAL A 249 -12.93 -18.46 2.65
N LEU A 250 -12.00 -17.73 2.07
CA LEU A 250 -11.55 -16.40 2.52
C LEU A 250 -12.70 -15.38 2.65
N PRO A 251 -13.66 -15.24 1.71
CA PRO A 251 -14.76 -14.28 1.86
C PRO A 251 -15.64 -14.56 3.10
N GLY A 252 -15.87 -15.82 3.42
CA GLY A 252 -16.62 -16.22 4.61
C GLY A 252 -15.87 -15.91 5.91
N VAL A 253 -14.56 -16.15 5.88
CA VAL A 253 -13.67 -15.86 7.00
C VAL A 253 -13.60 -14.34 7.23
N LEU A 254 -13.39 -13.53 6.19
CA LEU A 254 -13.32 -12.07 6.32
C LEU A 254 -14.62 -11.47 6.85
N ARG A 255 -15.79 -11.96 6.41
CA ARG A 255 -17.08 -11.53 6.97
C ARG A 255 -17.21 -11.86 8.46
N ALA A 256 -16.78 -13.04 8.87
CA ALA A 256 -16.82 -13.44 10.28
C ALA A 256 -15.85 -12.60 11.13
N LEU A 257 -14.65 -12.30 10.62
CA LEU A 257 -13.66 -11.43 11.27
C LEU A 257 -14.20 -10.00 11.41
N GLY A 258 -14.74 -9.43 10.35
CA GLY A 258 -15.34 -8.10 10.37
C GLY A 258 -16.55 -7.98 11.33
N SER A 259 -17.29 -9.08 11.59
CA SER A 259 -18.39 -9.07 12.54
C SER A 259 -17.97 -9.15 14.02
N GLN A 260 -16.73 -9.53 14.32
CA GLN A 260 -16.19 -9.70 15.67
C GLN A 260 -14.81 -9.05 15.83
N ALA A 261 -14.66 -7.84 15.27
CA ALA A 261 -13.39 -7.13 15.18
C ALA A 261 -12.65 -7.02 16.53
N GLU A 262 -13.35 -6.75 17.63
CA GLU A 262 -12.73 -6.63 18.95
C GLU A 262 -12.09 -7.94 19.45
N LEU A 263 -12.77 -9.08 19.24
CA LEU A 263 -12.25 -10.40 19.62
C LEU A 263 -11.05 -10.79 18.77
N VAL A 264 -11.13 -10.49 17.47
CA VAL A 264 -10.06 -10.77 16.51
C VAL A 264 -8.84 -9.89 16.80
N GLU A 265 -9.06 -8.62 17.15
CA GLU A 265 -7.98 -7.71 17.51
C GLU A 265 -7.22 -8.14 18.77
N ARG A 266 -7.93 -8.68 19.76
CA ARG A 266 -7.30 -9.31 20.94
C ARG A 266 -6.51 -10.56 20.55
N GLY A 267 -7.05 -11.40 19.65
CA GLY A 267 -6.38 -12.58 19.10
C GLY A 267 -5.14 -12.20 18.27
N ARG A 268 -5.21 -11.15 17.45
CA ARG A 268 -4.10 -10.64 16.63
C ARG A 268 -2.91 -10.22 17.51
N ARG A 269 -3.15 -9.55 18.62
CA ARG A 269 -2.09 -9.18 19.58
C ARG A 269 -1.41 -10.41 20.20
N ALA A 270 -2.18 -11.48 20.44
CA ALA A 270 -1.63 -12.73 20.96
C ALA A 270 -0.79 -13.51 19.94
N THR A 271 -1.04 -13.31 18.64
CA THR A 271 -0.39 -14.00 17.52
C THR A 271 0.51 -13.07 16.69
N ALA A 272 0.86 -11.91 17.23
CA ALA A 272 1.62 -10.86 16.52
C ALA A 272 2.91 -11.37 15.86
N ASP A 273 3.63 -12.29 16.50
CA ASP A 273 4.88 -12.87 15.95
C ASP A 273 4.64 -13.75 14.72
N LEU A 274 3.46 -14.40 14.61
CA LEU A 274 3.08 -15.17 13.42
C LEU A 274 2.73 -14.23 12.26
N PHE A 275 1.98 -13.19 12.55
CA PHE A 275 1.65 -12.17 11.57
C PHE A 275 2.88 -11.44 11.02
N ALA A 276 3.86 -11.12 11.88
CA ALA A 276 5.11 -10.50 11.45
C ALA A 276 5.85 -11.32 10.38
N GLY A 277 5.84 -12.66 10.51
CA GLY A 277 6.44 -13.54 9.50
C GLY A 277 5.71 -13.52 8.15
N VAL A 278 4.38 -13.46 8.17
CA VAL A 278 3.54 -13.34 6.97
C VAL A 278 3.77 -11.97 6.32
N ILE A 279 3.69 -10.90 7.11
CA ILE A 279 3.94 -9.54 6.63
C ILE A 279 5.31 -9.48 5.95
N LYS A 280 6.36 -9.93 6.63
CA LYS A 280 7.72 -9.90 6.07
C LYS A 280 7.81 -10.67 4.74
N ARG A 281 7.17 -11.84 4.63
CA ARG A 281 7.21 -12.64 3.40
C ARG A 281 6.56 -11.95 2.20
N TYR A 282 5.44 -11.29 2.40
CA TYR A 282 4.71 -10.62 1.32
C TYR A 282 5.18 -9.19 1.05
N SER A 283 5.84 -8.57 2.03
CA SER A 283 6.36 -7.21 1.89
C SER A 283 7.74 -7.16 1.22
N PHE A 284 8.60 -8.13 1.53
CA PHE A 284 10.02 -8.10 1.14
C PHE A 284 10.44 -9.41 0.49
N SER A 285 11.29 -9.32 -0.52
CA SER A 285 11.92 -10.45 -1.17
C SER A 285 13.12 -10.95 -0.36
N ARG A 286 13.94 -10.03 0.13
CA ARG A 286 15.20 -10.32 0.81
C ARG A 286 14.97 -10.82 2.23
N LYS A 287 15.73 -11.85 2.60
CA LYS A 287 15.70 -12.37 3.98
C LYS A 287 16.46 -11.49 4.96
N ASP A 288 17.41 -10.71 4.46
CA ASP A 288 18.34 -9.84 5.19
C ASP A 288 17.94 -8.36 5.20
N VAL A 289 16.66 -8.06 4.90
CA VAL A 289 16.12 -6.70 5.09
C VAL A 289 16.42 -6.20 6.50
N ASP A 290 16.87 -4.96 6.60
CA ASP A 290 17.13 -4.31 7.89
C ASP A 290 15.94 -4.53 8.84
N PRO A 291 16.20 -5.12 10.03
CA PRO A 291 15.14 -5.39 10.99
C PRO A 291 14.33 -4.15 11.40
N ALA A 292 14.92 -2.96 11.39
CA ALA A 292 14.23 -1.73 11.71
C ALA A 292 13.26 -1.31 10.59
N ILE A 293 13.63 -1.51 9.31
CA ILE A 293 12.75 -1.29 8.16
C ILE A 293 11.60 -2.31 8.18
N ALA A 294 11.91 -3.59 8.39
CA ALA A 294 10.89 -4.63 8.50
C ALA A 294 9.89 -4.31 9.63
N ARG A 295 10.39 -3.90 10.80
CA ARG A 295 9.55 -3.50 11.93
C ARG A 295 8.75 -2.23 11.66
N PHE A 296 9.28 -1.30 10.89
CA PHE A 296 8.56 -0.11 10.45
C PHE A 296 7.35 -0.47 9.58
N ALA A 297 7.54 -1.34 8.58
CA ALA A 297 6.47 -1.85 7.74
C ALA A 297 5.41 -2.62 8.57
N GLU A 298 5.87 -3.51 9.48
CA GLU A 298 4.99 -4.25 10.40
C GLU A 298 4.09 -3.29 11.20
N ARG A 299 4.63 -2.21 11.76
CA ARG A 299 3.87 -1.24 12.54
C ARG A 299 2.76 -0.57 11.72
N MET A 300 3.04 -0.18 10.48
CA MET A 300 2.04 0.43 9.62
C MET A 300 0.90 -0.56 9.33
N ILE A 301 1.24 -1.80 9.00
CA ILE A 301 0.25 -2.84 8.68
C ILE A 301 -0.55 -3.23 9.93
N GLU A 302 0.12 -3.36 11.09
CA GLU A 302 -0.54 -3.63 12.37
C GLU A 302 -1.47 -2.50 12.84
N ALA A 303 -1.23 -1.26 12.40
CA ALA A 303 -2.08 -0.12 12.74
C ALA A 303 -3.43 -0.13 12.02
N THR A 304 -3.54 -0.85 10.89
CA THR A 304 -4.81 -0.96 10.16
C THR A 304 -5.74 -1.98 10.86
N PRO A 305 -6.95 -1.58 11.29
CA PRO A 305 -7.89 -2.47 11.94
C PRO A 305 -8.30 -3.64 11.05
N ILE A 306 -8.53 -4.81 11.63
CA ILE A 306 -8.83 -6.05 10.88
C ILE A 306 -10.16 -5.98 10.12
N ASP A 307 -11.11 -5.22 10.60
CA ASP A 307 -12.38 -4.99 9.90
C ASP A 307 -12.19 -4.12 8.66
N VAL A 308 -11.27 -3.14 8.69
CA VAL A 308 -10.84 -2.38 7.51
C VAL A 308 -10.16 -3.32 6.50
N VAL A 309 -9.29 -4.23 6.98
CA VAL A 309 -8.68 -5.26 6.13
C VAL A 309 -9.76 -6.11 5.44
N ALA A 310 -10.79 -6.50 6.17
CA ALA A 310 -11.89 -7.30 5.62
C ALA A 310 -12.75 -6.54 4.61
N GLU A 311 -12.96 -5.24 4.82
CA GLU A 311 -13.80 -4.39 3.97
C GLU A 311 -13.18 -4.08 2.61
N PHE A 312 -11.86 -3.85 2.59
CA PHE A 312 -11.17 -3.49 1.35
C PHE A 312 -10.93 -4.68 0.42
N TYR A 313 -10.86 -5.90 0.96
CA TYR A 313 -10.50 -7.08 0.17
C TYR A 313 -11.39 -7.30 -1.08
N PRO A 314 -12.73 -7.16 -1.02
CA PRO A 314 -13.58 -7.30 -2.21
C PRO A 314 -13.27 -6.27 -3.30
N ALA A 315 -12.90 -5.04 -2.94
CA ALA A 315 -12.60 -3.97 -3.89
C ALA A 315 -11.44 -4.32 -4.83
N PHE A 316 -10.46 -5.11 -4.35
CA PHE A 316 -9.35 -5.56 -5.18
C PHE A 316 -9.77 -6.62 -6.21
N ALA A 317 -10.73 -7.49 -5.86
CA ALA A 317 -11.25 -8.50 -6.78
C ALA A 317 -12.12 -7.87 -7.89
N GLU A 318 -12.74 -6.72 -7.61
CA GLU A 318 -13.58 -5.95 -8.53
C GLU A 318 -12.79 -4.90 -9.34
N HIS A 319 -11.52 -4.67 -8.97
CA HIS A 319 -10.69 -3.68 -9.64
C HIS A 319 -10.34 -4.09 -11.07
N GLU A 320 -10.89 -3.37 -12.04
CA GLU A 320 -10.62 -3.50 -13.47
C GLU A 320 -10.55 -2.09 -14.09
N LYS A 321 -9.33 -1.57 -14.26
CA LYS A 321 -9.06 -0.20 -14.72
C LYS A 321 -8.02 -0.15 -15.84
N ALA A 322 -7.88 -1.24 -16.57
CA ALA A 322 -6.91 -1.31 -17.67
C ALA A 322 -7.19 -0.26 -18.76
N ASP A 323 -8.47 0.05 -19.02
CA ASP A 323 -8.84 1.03 -20.05
C ASP A 323 -8.55 2.48 -19.58
N ALA A 324 -8.57 2.75 -18.28
CA ALA A 324 -8.23 4.07 -17.74
C ALA A 324 -6.76 4.48 -18.01
N LEU A 325 -5.88 3.51 -18.31
CA LEU A 325 -4.49 3.77 -18.65
C LEU A 325 -4.36 4.64 -19.92
N GLU A 326 -5.33 4.61 -20.85
CA GLU A 326 -5.32 5.44 -22.05
C GLU A 326 -5.22 6.95 -21.74
N HIS A 327 -5.73 7.38 -20.57
CA HIS A 327 -5.66 8.78 -20.13
C HIS A 327 -4.25 9.19 -19.69
N PHE A 328 -3.33 8.24 -19.50
CA PHE A 328 -1.93 8.50 -19.23
C PHE A 328 -1.05 8.45 -20.48
N ALA A 329 -1.61 8.09 -21.64
CA ALA A 329 -0.86 8.05 -22.91
C ALA A 329 -0.31 9.43 -23.26
N GLY A 330 0.94 9.47 -23.71
CA GLY A 330 1.64 10.70 -24.07
C GLY A 330 2.20 11.49 -22.87
N LEU A 331 1.99 11.02 -21.62
CA LEU A 331 2.64 11.58 -20.44
C LEU A 331 3.93 10.81 -20.11
N PRO A 332 4.91 11.43 -19.46
CA PRO A 332 5.97 10.69 -18.78
C PRO A 332 5.38 9.72 -17.74
N VAL A 333 5.52 8.44 -17.97
CA VAL A 333 5.06 7.39 -17.06
C VAL A 333 6.24 6.54 -16.61
N LEU A 334 6.32 6.28 -15.30
CA LEU A 334 7.18 5.28 -14.69
C LEU A 334 6.31 4.13 -14.18
N VAL A 335 6.59 2.92 -14.64
CA VAL A 335 6.04 1.67 -14.09
C VAL A 335 7.18 0.92 -13.40
N LEU A 336 7.09 0.74 -12.08
CA LEU A 336 8.19 0.16 -11.30
C LEU A 336 7.65 -0.94 -10.39
N ALA A 337 8.29 -2.10 -10.37
CA ALA A 337 7.94 -3.20 -9.46
C ALA A 337 9.16 -4.00 -9.03
N GLY A 338 9.04 -4.74 -7.93
CA GLY A 338 9.99 -5.78 -7.58
C GLY A 338 9.78 -7.06 -8.41
N ASP A 339 10.87 -7.70 -8.87
CA ASP A 339 10.79 -8.94 -9.64
C ASP A 339 10.34 -10.17 -8.83
N LYS A 340 10.30 -10.03 -7.50
CA LYS A 340 9.84 -11.04 -6.54
C LYS A 340 8.58 -10.61 -5.78
N ASP A 341 7.85 -9.64 -6.30
CA ASP A 341 6.58 -9.22 -5.72
C ASP A 341 5.56 -10.37 -5.77
N LEU A 342 5.06 -10.78 -4.62
CA LEU A 342 4.05 -11.85 -4.48
C LEU A 342 2.62 -11.31 -4.38
N VAL A 343 2.46 -9.99 -4.22
CA VAL A 343 1.15 -9.32 -4.07
C VAL A 343 0.64 -8.84 -5.44
N THR A 344 1.49 -8.10 -6.15
CA THR A 344 1.28 -7.68 -7.53
C THR A 344 2.48 -8.13 -8.35
N PRO A 345 2.51 -9.39 -8.77
CA PRO A 345 3.62 -9.95 -9.55
C PRO A 345 3.97 -9.09 -10.77
N SER A 346 5.23 -9.14 -11.21
CA SER A 346 5.78 -8.26 -12.27
C SER A 346 4.96 -8.27 -13.55
N GLU A 347 4.24 -9.36 -13.84
CA GLU A 347 3.33 -9.49 -14.99
C GLU A 347 2.23 -8.42 -14.99
N HIS A 348 1.82 -7.90 -13.83
CA HIS A 348 0.87 -6.78 -13.75
C HIS A 348 1.51 -5.47 -14.20
N SER A 349 2.77 -5.23 -13.85
CA SER A 349 3.52 -4.06 -14.31
C SER A 349 3.84 -4.15 -15.80
N GLU A 350 4.19 -5.32 -16.30
CA GLU A 350 4.36 -5.60 -17.73
C GLU A 350 3.07 -5.33 -18.51
N ALA A 351 1.92 -5.80 -18.00
CA ALA A 351 0.61 -5.54 -18.62
C ALA A 351 0.22 -4.05 -18.64
N ILE A 352 0.65 -3.27 -17.65
CA ILE A 352 0.48 -1.80 -17.67
C ILE A 352 1.39 -1.19 -18.75
N ALA A 353 2.66 -1.60 -18.82
CA ALA A 353 3.61 -1.10 -19.82
C ALA A 353 3.21 -1.47 -21.25
N ASP A 354 2.62 -2.66 -21.46
CA ASP A 354 2.07 -3.06 -22.77
C ASP A 354 0.96 -2.11 -23.25
N ARG A 355 0.19 -1.53 -22.33
CA ARG A 355 -0.85 -0.53 -22.63
C ARG A 355 -0.28 0.89 -22.79
N LEU A 356 0.92 1.14 -22.28
CA LEU A 356 1.62 2.42 -22.29
C LEU A 356 3.03 2.25 -22.86
N PRO A 357 3.17 2.09 -24.19
CA PRO A 357 4.44 1.72 -24.81
C PRO A 357 5.58 2.77 -24.62
N GLU A 358 5.23 3.99 -24.28
CA GLU A 358 6.19 5.05 -23.97
C GLU A 358 6.59 5.10 -22.48
N ALA A 359 5.95 4.27 -21.64
CA ALA A 359 6.27 4.20 -20.22
C ALA A 359 7.65 3.57 -19.98
N GLU A 360 8.39 4.09 -19.02
CA GLU A 360 9.59 3.45 -18.50
C GLU A 360 9.20 2.31 -17.58
N LEU A 361 9.45 1.06 -17.99
CA LEU A 361 9.27 -0.12 -17.14
C LEU A 361 10.58 -0.45 -16.41
N VAL A 362 10.53 -0.50 -15.09
CA VAL A 362 11.65 -0.86 -14.22
C VAL A 362 11.28 -2.04 -13.33
N LEU A 363 11.87 -3.19 -13.57
CA LEU A 363 11.78 -4.36 -12.68
C LEU A 363 13.04 -4.38 -11.81
N VAL A 364 12.86 -4.18 -10.50
CA VAL A 364 13.97 -4.12 -9.52
C VAL A 364 14.32 -5.55 -9.11
N PRO A 365 15.58 -5.99 -9.36
CA PRO A 365 16.00 -7.35 -9.00
C PRO A 365 15.96 -7.59 -7.49
N ASP A 366 15.56 -8.79 -7.09
CA ASP A 366 15.49 -9.23 -5.69
C ASP A 366 14.69 -8.27 -4.79
N ALA A 367 13.63 -7.66 -5.32
CA ALA A 367 12.73 -6.78 -4.60
C ALA A 367 11.32 -7.39 -4.47
N GLY A 368 10.68 -7.17 -3.32
CA GLY A 368 9.31 -7.56 -3.04
C GLY A 368 8.32 -6.42 -3.24
N HIS A 369 7.15 -6.53 -2.60
CA HIS A 369 6.06 -5.58 -2.76
C HIS A 369 6.36 -4.17 -2.22
N LEU A 370 7.07 -4.06 -1.09
CA LEU A 370 7.45 -2.77 -0.51
C LEU A 370 8.80 -2.29 -1.08
N VAL A 371 8.92 -2.29 -2.40
CA VAL A 371 10.15 -1.93 -3.12
C VAL A 371 10.69 -0.55 -2.71
N MET A 372 9.82 0.42 -2.38
CA MET A 372 10.20 1.76 -1.93
C MET A 372 10.85 1.78 -0.54
N LEU A 373 10.70 0.71 0.25
CA LEU A 373 11.37 0.50 1.53
C LEU A 373 12.55 -0.45 1.42
N GLU A 374 12.51 -1.41 0.49
CA GLU A 374 13.53 -2.44 0.30
C GLU A 374 14.71 -1.93 -0.55
N HIS A 375 14.41 -1.11 -1.58
CA HIS A 375 15.38 -0.51 -2.51
C HIS A 375 15.12 0.99 -2.68
N PRO A 376 15.19 1.79 -1.59
CA PRO A 376 14.77 3.18 -1.58
C PRO A 376 15.55 4.06 -2.56
N GLU A 377 16.85 3.80 -2.77
CA GLU A 377 17.68 4.56 -3.69
C GLU A 377 17.19 4.40 -5.13
N VAL A 378 16.93 3.16 -5.57
CA VAL A 378 16.46 2.88 -6.94
C VAL A 378 15.13 3.58 -7.19
N VAL A 379 14.17 3.46 -6.25
CA VAL A 379 12.86 4.11 -6.40
C VAL A 379 13.01 5.63 -6.41
N THR A 380 13.84 6.19 -5.55
CA THR A 380 14.06 7.64 -5.47
C THR A 380 14.71 8.19 -6.75
N ASP A 381 15.72 7.51 -7.29
CA ASP A 381 16.41 7.93 -8.51
C ASP A 381 15.46 7.91 -9.71
N ARG A 382 14.65 6.84 -9.87
CA ARG A 382 13.67 6.75 -10.96
C ARG A 382 12.55 7.79 -10.83
N LEU A 383 12.10 8.08 -9.61
CA LEU A 383 11.15 9.17 -9.38
C LEU A 383 11.78 10.53 -9.73
N ALA A 384 13.05 10.77 -9.37
CA ALA A 384 13.73 12.01 -9.73
C ALA A 384 13.85 12.17 -11.25
N ASP A 385 14.20 11.11 -11.99
CA ASP A 385 14.24 11.10 -13.45
C ASP A 385 12.87 11.42 -14.06
N LEU A 386 11.79 10.81 -13.53
CA LEU A 386 10.41 11.12 -13.95
C LEU A 386 10.07 12.60 -13.70
N LEU A 387 10.40 13.13 -12.51
CA LEU A 387 10.12 14.52 -12.15
C LEU A 387 10.80 15.50 -13.11
N VAL A 388 12.05 15.24 -13.50
CA VAL A 388 12.77 16.07 -14.46
C VAL A 388 12.06 16.05 -15.81
N ARG A 389 11.76 14.88 -16.37
CA ARG A 389 11.03 14.74 -17.65
C ARG A 389 9.69 15.46 -17.63
N ALA A 390 8.88 15.23 -16.60
CA ALA A 390 7.55 15.83 -16.47
C ALA A 390 7.59 17.38 -16.37
N VAL A 391 8.58 17.93 -15.65
CA VAL A 391 8.75 19.37 -15.54
C VAL A 391 9.23 19.99 -16.87
N GLU A 392 10.11 19.32 -17.60
CA GLU A 392 10.59 19.78 -18.92
C GLU A 392 9.46 19.78 -19.95
N GLU A 393 8.65 18.73 -20.01
CA GLU A 393 7.50 18.67 -20.91
C GLU A 393 6.44 19.72 -20.57
N ALA A 394 6.11 19.89 -19.29
CA ALA A 394 5.18 20.93 -18.85
C ALA A 394 5.65 22.35 -19.23
N ARG A 395 6.96 22.60 -19.20
CA ARG A 395 7.54 23.89 -19.64
C ARG A 395 7.45 24.06 -21.14
N SER A 396 7.71 23.00 -21.91
CA SER A 396 7.67 23.01 -23.37
C SER A 396 6.25 23.23 -23.89
N ALA A 397 5.25 22.65 -23.25
CA ALA A 397 3.83 22.85 -23.60
C ALA A 397 3.30 24.25 -23.24
N ALA A 398 3.97 24.99 -22.36
CA ALA A 398 3.59 26.35 -21.95
C ALA A 398 4.18 27.47 -22.82
N LEU A 399 5.09 27.13 -23.76
CA LEU A 399 5.73 28.04 -24.73
C LEU A 399 5.01 28.01 -26.06
#